data_86be6ef2fa558dada5db5f366b3fdc6c
#
_entry.id   86be6ef2fa558dada5db5f366b3fdc6c
#
_cell.length_a   1.000
_cell.length_b   1.000
_cell.length_c   1.000
_cell.angle_alpha   90.00
_cell.angle_beta   90.00
_cell.angle_gamma   90.00
#
_symmetry.space_group_name_H-M   'P 1'
#
loop_
_entity.id
_entity.type
_entity.pdbx_description
1 polymer ?
#
loop_
_entity_poly.entity_id
_entity_poly.type
_entity_poly.pdbx_seq_one_letter_code
_entity_poly.pdbx_strand_id
1 'polypeptide(L)'
;MKATFAPNLRRALWITVAAGELLAFGSARSQTAQAHAQAERKTTLTMKDDLANRTRDIHWPTGFDPAKADLFAHNELVIHASCERVWQNIIDATKWPEWYPNAKAVEVMDGTVLGQGSVFRWTTFGLPIESKVNEFVPYTRIGWYGYAPGAEPSFYHTWFLTQTGDGCSVVTDEVGIGKDAAHLRETDESLMHRGHDLWLATLKWMSEGR
;
A
#
# COMPACT_ATOMS: atom_id res chain seq x y z
N MET A 1 97.94 -14.51 -0.54
CA MET A 1 96.66 -14.29 0.09
C MET A 1 95.89 -13.26 -0.71
N LYS A 2 94.95 -13.66 -1.58
CA LYS A 2 94.09 -12.77 -2.33
C LYS A 2 92.65 -13.30 -2.20
N ALA A 3 91.86 -12.56 -1.53
CA ALA A 3 90.40 -12.85 -1.34
C ALA A 3 89.65 -12.34 -2.59
N THR A 4 88.93 -13.24 -3.21
CA THR A 4 88.04 -12.94 -4.33
C THR A 4 86.62 -12.69 -3.82
N PHE A 5 86.10 -11.51 -4.11
CA PHE A 5 84.74 -11.15 -3.85
C PHE A 5 83.80 -11.60 -4.96
N ALA A 6 82.70 -12.29 -4.63
CA ALA A 6 81.65 -12.67 -5.56
C ALA A 6 80.50 -11.58 -5.48
N PRO A 7 79.89 -11.19 -6.60
CA PRO A 7 78.80 -10.21 -6.57
C PRO A 7 77.44 -10.88 -6.30
N ASN A 8 76.70 -10.28 -5.40
CA ASN A 8 75.31 -10.63 -5.06
C ASN A 8 74.34 -10.27 -6.19
N LEU A 9 73.70 -11.28 -6.74
CA LEU A 9 72.55 -11.15 -7.65
C LEU A 9 71.30 -10.78 -6.85
N ARG A 10 70.86 -9.53 -6.93
CA ARG A 10 69.56 -9.10 -6.43
C ARG A 10 68.49 -9.53 -7.41
N ARG A 11 67.64 -10.44 -6.98
CA ARG A 11 66.39 -10.79 -7.67
C ARG A 11 65.39 -9.64 -7.57
N ALA A 12 65.08 -9.03 -8.70
CA ALA A 12 63.96 -8.10 -8.79
C ALA A 12 62.65 -8.90 -8.73
N LEU A 13 61.90 -8.77 -7.65
CA LEU A 13 60.54 -9.30 -7.52
C LEU A 13 59.59 -8.32 -8.24
N TRP A 14 59.06 -8.73 -9.35
CA TRP A 14 57.99 -8.01 -10.04
C TRP A 14 56.71 -8.19 -9.29
N ILE A 15 56.17 -7.10 -8.69
CA ILE A 15 54.83 -7.04 -8.12
C ILE A 15 53.89 -6.73 -9.28
N THR A 16 53.30 -7.75 -9.87
CA THR A 16 52.17 -7.64 -10.78
C THR A 16 50.95 -8.25 -10.11
N VAL A 17 50.33 -7.55 -9.18
CA VAL A 17 48.96 -7.86 -8.70
C VAL A 17 48.29 -6.56 -8.27
N ALA A 18 47.06 -6.39 -8.71
CA ALA A 18 46.05 -5.48 -8.16
C ALA A 18 45.47 -4.41 -9.10
N ALA A 19 45.45 -4.66 -10.42
CA ALA A 19 44.60 -3.83 -11.28
C ALA A 19 43.25 -4.52 -11.65
N GLY A 20 43.12 -5.83 -11.43
CA GLY A 20 41.92 -6.59 -11.80
C GLY A 20 40.82 -6.61 -10.76
N GLU A 21 41.10 -6.51 -9.47
CA GLU A 21 40.10 -6.67 -8.41
C GLU A 21 39.26 -5.40 -8.16
N LEU A 22 39.82 -4.21 -8.40
CA LEU A 22 39.08 -2.95 -8.23
C LEU A 22 37.96 -2.73 -9.26
N LEU A 23 38.12 -3.31 -10.47
CA LEU A 23 37.07 -3.21 -11.50
C LEU A 23 35.91 -4.19 -11.25
N ALA A 24 36.18 -5.32 -10.61
CA ALA A 24 35.14 -6.31 -10.28
C ALA A 24 34.23 -5.83 -9.13
N PHE A 25 34.76 -5.16 -8.14
CA PHE A 25 33.96 -4.58 -7.03
C PHE A 25 33.13 -3.38 -7.46
N GLY A 26 33.57 -2.58 -8.41
CA GLY A 26 32.81 -1.47 -8.97
C GLY A 26 31.60 -1.92 -9.79
N SER A 27 31.78 -2.94 -10.61
CA SER A 27 30.69 -3.51 -11.43
C SER A 27 29.64 -4.25 -10.62
N ALA A 28 30.02 -4.99 -9.57
CA ALA A 28 29.09 -5.67 -8.68
C ALA A 28 28.20 -4.69 -7.88
N ARG A 29 28.78 -3.59 -7.37
CA ARG A 29 28.01 -2.53 -6.68
C ARG A 29 27.08 -1.80 -7.61
N SER A 30 27.46 -1.55 -8.85
CA SER A 30 26.59 -0.93 -9.85
C SER A 30 25.43 -1.85 -10.25
N GLN A 31 25.67 -3.14 -10.39
CA GLN A 31 24.64 -4.13 -10.72
C GLN A 31 23.62 -4.32 -9.57
N THR A 32 24.09 -4.35 -8.32
CA THR A 32 23.19 -4.44 -7.15
C THR A 32 22.36 -3.17 -6.99
N ALA A 33 22.93 -1.99 -7.16
CA ALA A 33 22.20 -0.73 -7.12
C ALA A 33 21.14 -0.61 -8.23
N GLN A 34 21.48 -1.08 -9.44
CA GLN A 34 20.54 -1.15 -10.58
C GLN A 34 19.45 -2.19 -10.35
N ALA A 35 19.76 -3.35 -9.77
CA ALA A 35 18.78 -4.38 -9.41
C ALA A 35 17.82 -3.90 -8.32
N HIS A 36 18.31 -3.18 -7.29
CA HIS A 36 17.47 -2.56 -6.28
C HIS A 36 16.56 -1.46 -6.86
N ALA A 37 17.10 -0.58 -7.69
CA ALA A 37 16.31 0.46 -8.35
C ALA A 37 15.30 -0.12 -9.37
N GLN A 38 15.57 -1.29 -9.92
CA GLN A 38 14.67 -1.99 -10.84
C GLN A 38 13.61 -2.80 -10.08
N ALA A 39 13.95 -3.35 -8.91
CA ALA A 39 13.00 -3.96 -7.99
C ALA A 39 12.05 -2.91 -7.39
N GLU A 40 12.56 -1.74 -6.97
CA GLU A 40 11.74 -0.62 -6.50
C GLU A 40 10.79 -0.10 -7.59
N ARG A 41 11.24 -0.01 -8.85
CA ARG A 41 10.36 0.36 -9.98
C ARG A 41 9.30 -0.71 -10.30
N LYS A 42 9.56 -1.97 -10.01
CA LYS A 42 8.63 -3.07 -10.25
C LYS A 42 7.53 -3.18 -9.17
N THR A 43 7.72 -2.54 -8.03
CA THR A 43 6.76 -2.53 -6.90
C THR A 43 5.90 -1.28 -6.83
N THR A 44 6.14 -0.26 -7.67
CA THR A 44 5.30 0.93 -7.70
C THR A 44 4.17 0.70 -8.69
N LEU A 45 3.03 0.25 -8.21
CA LEU A 45 1.80 0.17 -9.01
C LEU A 45 1.29 1.59 -9.29
N THR A 46 0.80 1.77 -10.51
CA THR A 46 0.22 3.04 -10.96
C THR A 46 -1.31 2.93 -11.00
N MET A 47 -1.99 4.07 -10.99
CA MET A 47 -3.44 4.11 -11.21
C MET A 47 -3.87 3.36 -12.48
N LYS A 48 -3.03 3.34 -13.52
CA LYS A 48 -3.30 2.59 -14.76
C LYS A 48 -3.32 1.07 -14.52
N ASP A 49 -2.41 0.59 -13.67
CA ASP A 49 -2.36 -0.83 -13.30
C ASP A 49 -3.58 -1.20 -12.46
N ASP A 50 -3.96 -0.35 -11.50
CA ASP A 50 -5.15 -0.50 -10.68
C ASP A 50 -6.43 -0.53 -11.53
N LEU A 51 -6.57 0.40 -12.47
CA LEU A 51 -7.71 0.43 -13.39
C LEU A 51 -7.79 -0.80 -14.30
N ALA A 52 -6.66 -1.39 -14.68
CA ALA A 52 -6.61 -2.60 -15.49
C ALA A 52 -7.05 -3.85 -14.71
N ASN A 53 -6.74 -3.89 -13.41
CA ASN A 53 -6.96 -5.05 -12.54
C ASN A 53 -8.25 -4.96 -11.71
N ARG A 54 -8.94 -3.80 -11.69
CA ARG A 54 -10.13 -3.59 -10.85
C ARG A 54 -11.23 -4.61 -11.09
N THR A 55 -11.94 -5.00 -10.04
CA THR A 55 -13.20 -5.75 -10.18
C THR A 55 -14.31 -4.88 -10.78
N ARG A 56 -15.19 -5.50 -11.55
CA ARG A 56 -16.32 -4.80 -12.20
C ARG A 56 -17.63 -4.91 -11.41
N ASP A 57 -17.61 -5.67 -10.33
CA ASP A 57 -18.82 -5.95 -9.54
C ASP A 57 -19.08 -4.90 -8.43
N ILE A 58 -18.26 -3.87 -8.35
CA ILE A 58 -18.42 -2.77 -7.40
C ILE A 58 -19.46 -1.77 -7.91
N HIS A 59 -20.40 -1.41 -7.03
CA HIS A 59 -21.40 -0.40 -7.28
C HIS A 59 -20.91 0.99 -6.89
N TRP A 60 -20.55 1.78 -7.89
CA TRP A 60 -20.09 3.14 -7.66
C TRP A 60 -21.24 4.13 -7.61
N PRO A 61 -21.31 5.06 -6.65
CA PRO A 61 -22.30 6.11 -6.64
C PRO A 61 -22.06 7.10 -7.78
N THR A 62 -23.13 7.82 -8.13
CA THR A 62 -23.05 8.83 -9.19
C THR A 62 -21.92 9.82 -8.92
N GLY A 63 -21.10 10.07 -9.92
CA GLY A 63 -19.92 10.96 -9.83
C GLY A 63 -18.61 10.26 -9.49
N PHE A 64 -18.62 9.01 -9.01
CA PHE A 64 -17.42 8.25 -8.62
C PHE A 64 -17.13 7.09 -9.59
N ASP A 65 -17.07 7.37 -10.88
CA ASP A 65 -16.71 6.39 -11.92
C ASP A 65 -15.18 6.23 -11.97
N PRO A 66 -14.61 5.03 -11.70
CA PRO A 66 -13.18 4.79 -11.77
C PRO A 66 -12.53 5.21 -13.09
N ALA A 67 -13.25 5.07 -14.20
CA ALA A 67 -12.74 5.44 -15.53
C ALA A 67 -12.59 6.97 -15.73
N LYS A 68 -13.19 7.76 -14.84
CA LYS A 68 -13.17 9.24 -14.85
C LYS A 68 -12.50 9.83 -13.62
N ALA A 69 -11.97 8.98 -12.76
CA ALA A 69 -11.33 9.38 -11.51
C ALA A 69 -10.04 10.18 -11.76
N ASP A 70 -9.78 11.14 -10.90
CA ASP A 70 -8.49 11.83 -10.83
C ASP A 70 -7.43 10.97 -10.14
N LEU A 71 -7.86 10.11 -9.18
CA LEU A 71 -7.05 9.08 -8.55
C LEU A 71 -7.91 7.84 -8.31
N PHE A 72 -7.33 6.66 -8.49
CA PHE A 72 -7.97 5.37 -8.21
C PHE A 72 -6.94 4.38 -7.66
N ALA A 73 -7.35 3.60 -6.68
CA ALA A 73 -6.59 2.46 -6.19
C ALA A 73 -7.47 1.21 -6.12
N HIS A 74 -6.89 0.07 -6.48
CA HIS A 74 -7.50 -1.26 -6.39
C HIS A 74 -6.54 -2.18 -5.65
N ASN A 75 -7.03 -2.82 -4.59
CA ASN A 75 -6.28 -3.79 -3.80
C ASN A 75 -7.15 -4.99 -3.46
N GLU A 76 -6.56 -6.17 -3.46
CA GLU A 76 -7.26 -7.40 -3.10
C GLU A 76 -6.37 -8.36 -2.31
N LEU A 77 -6.97 -9.12 -1.42
CA LEU A 77 -6.27 -10.13 -0.62
C LEU A 77 -7.22 -11.23 -0.17
N VAL A 78 -6.74 -12.48 -0.15
CA VAL A 78 -7.42 -13.58 0.52
C VAL A 78 -6.99 -13.66 1.99
N ILE A 79 -7.97 -13.61 2.88
CA ILE A 79 -7.81 -13.73 4.33
C ILE A 79 -8.34 -15.11 4.76
N HIS A 80 -7.54 -15.93 5.42
CA HIS A 80 -7.90 -17.27 5.89
C HIS A 80 -8.75 -17.23 7.17
N ALA A 81 -9.89 -16.54 7.06
CA ALA A 81 -10.92 -16.40 8.09
C ALA A 81 -12.28 -16.29 7.42
N SER A 82 -13.38 -16.45 8.18
CA SER A 82 -14.71 -16.20 7.64
C SER A 82 -14.90 -14.72 7.28
N CYS A 83 -15.70 -14.43 6.24
CA CYS A 83 -16.04 -13.04 5.91
C CYS A 83 -16.79 -12.34 7.05
N GLU A 84 -17.51 -13.06 7.88
CA GLU A 84 -18.12 -12.50 9.09
C GLU A 84 -17.08 -11.93 10.06
N ARG A 85 -15.99 -12.67 10.32
CA ARG A 85 -14.90 -12.19 11.19
C ARG A 85 -14.16 -11.02 10.59
N VAL A 86 -13.88 -11.06 9.28
CA VAL A 86 -13.26 -9.93 8.56
C VAL A 86 -14.16 -8.69 8.64
N TRP A 87 -15.44 -8.87 8.40
CA TRP A 87 -16.46 -7.82 8.47
C TRP A 87 -16.50 -7.13 9.84
N GLN A 88 -16.48 -7.90 10.94
CA GLN A 88 -16.48 -7.33 12.28
C GLN A 88 -15.28 -6.39 12.50
N ASN A 89 -14.10 -6.76 12.03
CA ASN A 89 -12.93 -5.90 12.12
C ASN A 89 -13.07 -4.61 11.27
N ILE A 90 -13.74 -4.68 10.11
CA ILE A 90 -13.97 -3.51 9.26
C ILE A 90 -14.97 -2.56 9.91
N ILE A 91 -16.10 -3.05 10.43
CA ILE A 91 -17.15 -2.18 10.97
C ILE A 91 -16.86 -1.65 12.37
N ASP A 92 -15.99 -2.29 13.14
CA ASP A 92 -15.55 -1.80 14.46
C ASP A 92 -14.48 -0.69 14.31
N ALA A 93 -14.91 0.42 13.69
CA ALA A 93 -14.00 1.49 13.29
C ALA A 93 -13.27 2.13 14.47
N THR A 94 -13.86 2.16 15.67
CA THR A 94 -13.23 2.71 16.87
C THR A 94 -11.98 1.91 17.30
N LYS A 95 -11.83 0.67 16.80
CA LYS A 95 -10.68 -0.20 17.03
C LYS A 95 -9.58 -0.10 15.96
N TRP A 96 -9.83 0.56 14.82
CA TRP A 96 -8.79 0.70 13.79
C TRP A 96 -7.46 1.24 14.32
N PRO A 97 -7.39 2.23 15.21
CA PRO A 97 -6.12 2.72 15.74
C PRO A 97 -5.27 1.67 16.48
N GLU A 98 -5.87 0.57 16.92
CA GLU A 98 -5.16 -0.50 17.62
C GLU A 98 -4.35 -1.40 16.67
N TRP A 99 -4.74 -1.45 15.39
CA TRP A 99 -4.14 -2.38 14.42
C TRP A 99 -3.83 -1.78 13.05
N TYR A 100 -4.45 -0.66 12.64
CA TYR A 100 -4.16 0.02 11.38
C TYR A 100 -3.40 1.33 11.64
N PRO A 101 -2.08 1.40 11.36
CA PRO A 101 -1.24 2.53 11.78
C PRO A 101 -1.63 3.89 11.19
N ASN A 102 -2.31 3.89 10.03
CA ASN A 102 -2.78 5.14 9.41
C ASN A 102 -4.08 5.66 10.01
N ALA A 103 -4.82 4.87 10.81
CA ALA A 103 -6.03 5.33 11.48
C ALA A 103 -5.71 5.91 12.85
N LYS A 104 -6.19 7.15 13.09
CA LYS A 104 -6.05 7.82 14.40
C LYS A 104 -7.32 8.59 14.70
N ALA A 105 -7.58 8.79 15.99
CA ALA A 105 -8.68 9.61 16.49
C ALA A 105 -10.04 9.26 15.84
N VAL A 106 -10.35 7.96 15.72
CA VAL A 106 -11.60 7.49 15.12
C VAL A 106 -12.75 7.69 16.07
N GLU A 107 -13.77 8.40 15.61
CA GLU A 107 -15.01 8.69 16.35
C GLU A 107 -16.20 8.37 15.45
N VAL A 108 -17.07 7.47 15.87
CA VAL A 108 -18.36 7.18 15.22
C VAL A 108 -19.42 8.01 15.90
N MET A 109 -20.14 8.88 15.15
CA MET A 109 -21.03 9.88 15.72
C MET A 109 -22.28 9.28 16.39
N ASP A 110 -22.77 8.15 15.86
CA ASP A 110 -24.02 7.51 16.31
C ASP A 110 -23.79 6.08 16.79
N GLY A 111 -22.77 5.84 17.63
CA GLY A 111 -22.48 4.51 18.16
C GLY A 111 -21.01 4.18 18.26
N THR A 112 -20.66 2.90 18.18
CA THR A 112 -19.27 2.40 18.24
C THR A 112 -18.87 1.60 17.01
N VAL A 113 -19.84 1.14 16.24
CA VAL A 113 -19.65 0.37 14.99
C VAL A 113 -20.32 1.05 13.83
N LEU A 114 -19.77 0.85 12.63
CA LEU A 114 -20.35 1.39 11.41
C LEU A 114 -21.62 0.62 11.01
N GLY A 115 -22.60 1.36 10.49
CA GLY A 115 -23.84 0.87 9.93
C GLY A 115 -24.29 1.76 8.78
N GLN A 116 -25.46 1.43 8.16
CA GLN A 116 -26.02 2.24 7.10
C GLN A 116 -26.22 3.70 7.55
N GLY A 117 -25.62 4.63 6.83
CA GLY A 117 -25.75 6.06 7.12
C GLY A 117 -24.87 6.59 8.24
N SER A 118 -24.09 5.74 8.91
CA SER A 118 -23.15 6.19 9.96
C SER A 118 -22.23 7.29 9.45
N VAL A 119 -22.05 8.31 10.28
CA VAL A 119 -21.04 9.37 10.09
C VAL A 119 -19.92 9.12 11.08
N PHE A 120 -18.67 9.20 10.61
CA PHE A 120 -17.50 9.04 11.46
C PHE A 120 -16.39 10.00 11.05
N ARG A 121 -15.56 10.37 12.00
CA ARG A 121 -14.38 11.22 11.82
C ARG A 121 -13.15 10.47 12.21
N TRP A 122 -12.09 10.68 11.47
CA TRP A 122 -10.81 10.04 11.73
C TRP A 122 -9.68 10.80 11.05
N THR A 123 -8.46 10.44 11.41
CA THR A 123 -7.27 10.95 10.73
C THR A 123 -6.60 9.80 9.99
N THR A 124 -6.35 9.96 8.70
CA THR A 124 -5.59 9.01 7.88
C THR A 124 -4.52 9.76 7.08
N PHE A 125 -3.31 9.18 6.96
CA PHE A 125 -2.13 9.84 6.39
C PHE A 125 -1.84 11.24 6.98
N GLY A 126 -2.25 11.49 8.23
CA GLY A 126 -2.13 12.78 8.89
C GLY A 126 -3.21 13.80 8.52
N LEU A 127 -4.15 13.46 7.67
CA LEU A 127 -5.25 14.32 7.22
C LEU A 127 -6.53 14.01 8.01
N PRO A 128 -7.22 15.03 8.57
CA PRO A 128 -8.53 14.82 9.17
C PRO A 128 -9.58 14.59 8.07
N ILE A 129 -10.34 13.52 8.21
CA ILE A 129 -11.38 13.10 7.26
C ILE A 129 -12.71 12.95 8.01
N GLU A 130 -13.77 13.42 7.40
CA GLU A 130 -15.13 13.05 7.73
C GLU A 130 -15.65 12.05 6.69
N SER A 131 -16.36 11.02 7.14
CA SER A 131 -16.84 9.95 6.28
C SER A 131 -18.29 9.64 6.57
N LYS A 132 -19.04 9.25 5.51
CA LYS A 132 -20.44 8.86 5.64
C LYS A 132 -20.69 7.55 4.88
N VAL A 133 -21.15 6.54 5.60
CA VAL A 133 -21.51 5.24 5.02
C VAL A 133 -22.68 5.40 4.07
N ASN A 134 -22.49 5.00 2.82
CA ASN A 134 -23.49 5.09 1.75
C ASN A 134 -24.03 3.72 1.36
N GLU A 135 -23.19 2.70 1.29
CA GLU A 135 -23.60 1.31 1.04
C GLU A 135 -23.29 0.45 2.28
N PHE A 136 -24.23 -0.40 2.67
CA PHE A 136 -24.05 -1.31 3.79
C PHE A 136 -24.85 -2.59 3.57
N VAL A 137 -24.16 -3.65 3.14
CA VAL A 137 -24.74 -5.01 3.01
C VAL A 137 -23.93 -5.93 3.92
N PRO A 138 -24.48 -6.35 5.05
CA PRO A 138 -23.75 -7.13 6.06
C PRO A 138 -22.96 -8.29 5.46
N TYR A 139 -21.70 -8.42 5.90
CA TYR A 139 -20.74 -9.46 5.52
C TYR A 139 -20.31 -9.47 4.06
N THR A 140 -20.80 -8.52 3.24
CA THR A 140 -20.56 -8.52 1.80
C THR A 140 -20.01 -7.20 1.28
N ARG A 141 -20.65 -6.05 1.62
CA ARG A 141 -20.25 -4.75 1.08
C ARG A 141 -20.45 -3.63 2.09
N ILE A 142 -19.44 -2.76 2.17
CA ILE A 142 -19.57 -1.45 2.81
C ILE A 142 -18.80 -0.44 1.98
N GLY A 143 -19.42 0.73 1.77
CA GLY A 143 -18.77 1.86 1.08
C GLY A 143 -19.16 3.17 1.73
N TRP A 144 -18.23 4.11 1.74
CA TRP A 144 -18.42 5.44 2.33
C TRP A 144 -17.79 6.55 1.53
N TYR A 145 -18.40 7.70 1.60
CA TYR A 145 -17.79 8.95 1.14
C TYR A 145 -16.70 9.39 2.12
N GLY A 146 -15.60 9.95 1.61
CA GLY A 146 -14.55 10.61 2.37
C GLY A 146 -14.37 12.05 1.90
N TYR A 147 -14.21 12.98 2.84
CA TYR A 147 -14.01 14.39 2.54
C TYR A 147 -13.32 15.11 3.70
N ALA A 148 -12.68 16.25 3.42
CA ALA A 148 -12.19 17.12 4.46
C ALA A 148 -13.38 17.70 5.24
N PRO A 149 -13.29 17.92 6.57
CA PRO A 149 -14.39 18.44 7.37
C PRO A 149 -14.99 19.72 6.77
N GLY A 150 -16.30 19.69 6.51
CA GLY A 150 -17.04 20.81 5.92
C GLY A 150 -16.91 20.97 4.40
N ALA A 151 -16.26 20.05 3.71
CA ALA A 151 -16.17 20.03 2.26
C ALA A 151 -17.20 19.08 1.63
N GLU A 152 -17.32 19.12 0.30
CA GLU A 152 -18.09 18.13 -0.46
C GLU A 152 -17.30 16.80 -0.59
N PRO A 153 -18.00 15.66 -0.71
CA PRO A 153 -17.37 14.37 -0.92
C PRO A 153 -16.43 14.36 -2.14
N SER A 154 -15.19 14.00 -1.90
CA SER A 154 -14.14 13.93 -2.94
C SER A 154 -13.50 12.55 -3.08
N PHE A 155 -13.77 11.65 -2.13
CA PHE A 155 -13.35 10.25 -2.19
C PHE A 155 -14.54 9.33 -1.94
N TYR A 156 -14.51 8.14 -2.56
CA TYR A 156 -15.42 7.05 -2.24
C TYR A 156 -14.62 5.77 -2.10
N HIS A 157 -14.60 5.25 -0.88
CA HIS A 157 -13.92 4.03 -0.49
C HIS A 157 -14.91 2.89 -0.34
N THR A 158 -14.60 1.71 -0.87
CA THR A 158 -15.47 0.55 -0.77
C THR A 158 -14.72 -0.72 -0.43
N TRP A 159 -15.41 -1.62 0.28
CA TRP A 159 -14.97 -2.96 0.62
C TRP A 159 -15.99 -3.95 0.08
N PHE A 160 -15.50 -4.95 -0.64
CA PHE A 160 -16.29 -6.03 -1.19
C PHE A 160 -15.73 -7.38 -0.73
N LEU A 161 -16.57 -8.18 -0.05
CA LEU A 161 -16.18 -9.42 0.58
C LEU A 161 -16.90 -10.58 -0.09
N THR A 162 -16.16 -11.64 -0.42
CA THR A 162 -16.72 -12.89 -0.99
C THR A 162 -16.21 -14.08 -0.22
N GLN A 163 -17.12 -14.86 0.38
CA GLN A 163 -16.74 -16.11 1.06
C GLN A 163 -16.31 -17.13 0.02
N THR A 164 -15.13 -17.72 0.21
CA THR A 164 -14.54 -18.77 -0.63
C THR A 164 -14.23 -20.02 0.19
N GLY A 165 -13.80 -21.09 -0.48
CA GLY A 165 -13.33 -22.31 0.22
C GLY A 165 -12.08 -22.08 1.07
N ASP A 166 -11.25 -21.11 0.70
CA ASP A 166 -9.98 -20.81 1.38
C ASP A 166 -10.10 -19.70 2.44
N GLY A 167 -11.28 -19.09 2.59
CA GLY A 167 -11.52 -17.99 3.50
C GLY A 167 -12.33 -16.86 2.88
N CYS A 168 -12.02 -15.61 3.22
CA CYS A 168 -12.66 -14.43 2.69
C CYS A 168 -11.76 -13.75 1.64
N SER A 169 -12.23 -13.66 0.39
CA SER A 169 -11.64 -12.77 -0.60
C SER A 169 -12.13 -11.36 -0.33
N VAL A 170 -11.20 -10.43 -0.15
CA VAL A 170 -11.45 -9.03 0.18
C VAL A 170 -10.90 -8.15 -0.92
N VAL A 171 -11.76 -7.33 -1.50
CA VAL A 171 -11.38 -6.24 -2.41
C VAL A 171 -11.62 -4.92 -1.70
N THR A 172 -10.69 -3.99 -1.82
CA THR A 172 -10.86 -2.61 -1.37
C THR A 172 -10.42 -1.67 -2.48
N ASP A 173 -11.36 -0.85 -2.92
CA ASP A 173 -11.16 0.11 -4.00
C ASP A 173 -11.51 1.52 -3.53
N GLU A 174 -10.81 2.53 -4.04
CA GLU A 174 -11.10 3.91 -3.74
C GLU A 174 -11.00 4.79 -4.98
N VAL A 175 -12.02 5.61 -5.20
CA VAL A 175 -12.09 6.65 -6.24
C VAL A 175 -11.90 8.01 -5.58
N GLY A 176 -10.94 8.78 -6.08
CA GLY A 176 -10.75 10.19 -5.75
C GLY A 176 -11.10 11.08 -6.95
N ILE A 177 -11.83 12.16 -6.69
CA ILE A 177 -12.24 13.16 -7.69
C ILE A 177 -11.84 14.57 -7.24
N GLY A 178 -11.57 15.44 -8.23
CA GLY A 178 -11.26 16.84 -8.00
C GLY A 178 -9.80 17.12 -7.71
N LYS A 179 -9.52 18.38 -7.41
CA LYS A 179 -8.15 18.93 -7.34
C LYS A 179 -7.23 18.23 -6.32
N ASP A 180 -7.80 17.81 -5.18
CA ASP A 180 -7.00 17.21 -4.11
C ASP A 180 -6.57 15.78 -4.48
N ALA A 181 -7.45 15.02 -5.14
CA ALA A 181 -7.13 13.71 -5.70
C ALA A 181 -6.12 13.82 -6.86
N ALA A 182 -6.30 14.79 -7.76
CA ALA A 182 -5.34 15.06 -8.83
C ALA A 182 -3.96 15.45 -8.28
N HIS A 183 -3.91 16.32 -7.27
CA HIS A 183 -2.65 16.71 -6.62
C HIS A 183 -1.96 15.52 -5.93
N LEU A 184 -2.73 14.66 -5.26
CA LEU A 184 -2.17 13.45 -4.65
C LEU A 184 -1.57 12.53 -5.71
N ARG A 185 -2.24 12.34 -6.84
CA ARG A 185 -1.72 11.57 -7.96
C ARG A 185 -0.43 12.15 -8.53
N GLU A 186 -0.33 13.47 -8.66
CA GLU A 186 0.86 14.14 -9.17
C GLU A 186 2.06 14.03 -8.22
N THR A 187 1.81 14.03 -6.91
CA THR A 187 2.87 14.04 -5.89
C THR A 187 3.29 12.64 -5.46
N ASP A 188 2.34 11.72 -5.34
CA ASP A 188 2.58 10.32 -4.94
C ASP A 188 1.41 9.42 -5.38
N GLU A 189 1.38 9.07 -6.65
CA GLU A 189 0.30 8.29 -7.29
C GLU A 189 -0.01 6.97 -6.54
N SER A 190 0.99 6.35 -5.95
CA SER A 190 0.87 5.06 -5.27
C SER A 190 0.58 5.15 -3.77
N LEU A 191 0.44 6.34 -3.18
CA LEU A 191 0.23 6.49 -1.74
C LEU A 191 -1.04 5.78 -1.27
N MET A 192 -2.14 5.97 -1.98
CA MET A 192 -3.44 5.37 -1.65
C MET A 192 -3.37 3.84 -1.77
N HIS A 193 -2.81 3.33 -2.86
CA HIS A 193 -2.60 1.89 -3.06
C HIS A 193 -1.77 1.26 -1.92
N ARG A 194 -0.62 1.85 -1.56
CA ARG A 194 0.21 1.36 -0.44
C ARG A 194 -0.50 1.44 0.91
N GLY A 195 -1.36 2.43 1.10
CA GLY A 195 -2.21 2.54 2.29
C GLY A 195 -3.20 1.40 2.39
N HIS A 196 -3.83 1.03 1.30
CA HIS A 196 -4.75 -0.12 1.24
C HIS A 196 -4.00 -1.45 1.42
N ASP A 197 -2.81 -1.62 0.84
CA ASP A 197 -1.97 -2.80 1.09
C ASP A 197 -1.68 -2.98 2.58
N LEU A 198 -1.30 -1.90 3.26
CA LEU A 198 -1.07 -1.94 4.70
C LEU A 198 -2.35 -2.26 5.47
N TRP A 199 -3.49 -1.70 5.05
CA TRP A 199 -4.78 -1.97 5.69
C TRP A 199 -5.18 -3.44 5.53
N LEU A 200 -5.11 -3.98 4.32
CA LEU A 200 -5.37 -5.39 4.05
C LEU A 200 -4.44 -6.33 4.82
N ALA A 201 -3.14 -6.01 4.88
CA ALA A 201 -2.16 -6.82 5.62
C ALA A 201 -2.45 -6.86 7.11
N THR A 202 -2.79 -5.72 7.72
CA THR A 202 -3.14 -5.64 9.15
C THR A 202 -4.51 -6.24 9.44
N LEU A 203 -5.50 -6.06 8.55
CA LEU A 203 -6.81 -6.70 8.63
C LEU A 203 -6.68 -8.23 8.58
N LYS A 204 -5.83 -8.75 7.69
CA LYS A 204 -5.51 -10.18 7.60
C LYS A 204 -4.93 -10.68 8.91
N TRP A 205 -3.92 -10.00 9.45
CA TRP A 205 -3.29 -10.36 10.72
C TRP A 205 -4.30 -10.42 11.87
N MET A 206 -5.17 -9.41 11.99
CA MET A 206 -6.24 -9.36 13.00
C MET A 206 -7.27 -10.48 12.81
N SER A 207 -7.68 -10.72 11.58
CA SER A 207 -8.75 -11.68 11.27
C SER A 207 -8.28 -13.12 11.41
N GLU A 208 -7.02 -13.43 11.13
CA GLU A 208 -6.44 -14.77 11.28
C GLU A 208 -6.02 -15.08 12.73
N GLY A 209 -6.03 -14.12 13.63
CA GLY A 209 -5.73 -14.32 15.06
C GLY A 209 -4.24 -14.55 15.34
N ARG A 210 -3.36 -13.95 14.57
CA ARG A 210 -1.89 -14.07 14.71
C ARG A 210 -1.28 -12.82 15.33
#